data_33b6f302990629c59086ba0dc9821a65
#
_entry.id   33b6f302990629c59086ba0dc9821a65
#
_cell.length_a   1.000
_cell.length_b   1.000
_cell.length_c   1.000
_cell.angle_alpha   90.00
_cell.angle_beta   90.00
_cell.angle_gamma   90.00
#
_symmetry.space_group_name_H-M   'P 1'
#
loop_
_entity.id
_entity.type
_entity.pdbx_description
1 polymer ?
#
loop_
_entity_poly.entity_id
_entity_poly.type
_entity_poly.pdbx_seq_one_letter_code
_entity_poly.pdbx_strand_id
1 'polypeptide(L)'
;MSDIESRLASLGVSLPDAPAPAANYVPFVVVGNLVHISGQISQNADGLIKGRLGDDLAVEQGAEAAKRCAISLLAQLKKACGGDLSRVVRAVKLVGFVNSTADFTDQPKVI
;
A
#
# COMPACT_ATOMS: atom_id res chain seq x y z
N MET A 1 4.17 -14.82 16.19
CA MET A 1 4.16 -14.07 14.91
C MET A 1 3.17 -14.76 13.98
N SER A 2 2.30 -13.99 13.32
CA SER A 2 1.32 -14.55 12.40
C SER A 2 1.98 -15.07 11.11
N ASP A 3 1.26 -15.91 10.36
CA ASP A 3 1.74 -16.39 9.05
C ASP A 3 2.01 -15.21 8.10
N ILE A 4 1.18 -14.18 8.15
CA ILE A 4 1.36 -12.98 7.33
C ILE A 4 2.65 -12.25 7.71
N GLU A 5 2.89 -12.07 9.00
CA GLU A 5 4.12 -11.42 9.48
C GLU A 5 5.37 -12.25 9.17
N SER A 6 5.28 -13.57 9.31
CA SER A 6 6.36 -14.47 8.90
C SER A 6 6.65 -14.36 7.41
N ARG A 7 5.61 -14.27 6.59
CA ARG A 7 5.75 -14.12 5.15
C ARG A 7 6.40 -12.77 4.79
N LEU A 8 5.97 -11.70 5.44
CA LEU A 8 6.59 -10.37 5.24
C LEU A 8 8.08 -10.41 5.59
N ALA A 9 8.43 -11.02 6.73
CA ALA A 9 9.82 -11.16 7.13
C ALA A 9 10.64 -11.95 6.09
N SER A 10 10.08 -13.03 5.54
CA SER A 10 10.74 -13.83 4.51
C SER A 10 10.95 -13.06 3.21
N LEU A 11 10.12 -12.07 2.95
CA LEU A 11 10.23 -11.17 1.79
C LEU A 11 11.13 -9.97 2.06
N GLY A 12 11.71 -9.86 3.26
CA GLY A 12 12.52 -8.73 3.64
C GLY A 12 11.74 -7.44 3.90
N VAL A 13 10.44 -7.56 4.18
CA VAL A 13 9.57 -6.41 4.42
C VAL A 13 9.36 -6.19 5.91
N SER A 14 9.71 -5.00 6.38
CA SER A 14 9.39 -4.52 7.73
C SER A 14 8.29 -3.47 7.62
N LEU A 15 7.21 -3.66 8.39
CA LEU A 15 6.13 -2.68 8.40
C LEU A 15 6.52 -1.48 9.27
N PRO A 16 6.40 -0.25 8.74
CA PRO A 16 6.58 0.95 9.57
C PRO A 16 5.39 1.13 10.50
N ASP A 17 5.47 2.12 11.37
CA ASP A 17 4.28 2.61 12.06
C ASP A 17 3.29 3.13 11.02
N ALA A 18 1.99 2.94 11.28
CA ALA A 18 0.95 3.39 10.38
C ALA A 18 1.07 4.89 10.14
N PRO A 19 1.22 5.36 8.89
CA PRO A 19 1.37 6.79 8.62
C PRO A 19 0.11 7.57 8.99
N ALA A 20 0.31 8.82 9.42
CA ALA A 20 -0.80 9.72 9.68
C ALA A 20 -1.49 10.11 8.37
N PRO A 21 -2.82 10.35 8.39
CA PRO A 21 -3.52 10.84 7.19
C PRO A 21 -2.92 12.15 6.68
N ALA A 22 -2.80 12.27 5.35
CA ALA A 22 -2.24 13.46 4.71
C ALA A 22 -3.21 14.65 4.75
N ALA A 23 -4.48 14.42 5.08
CA ALA A 23 -5.52 15.42 5.11
C ALA A 23 -6.53 15.09 6.22
N ASN A 24 -7.65 15.81 6.25
CA ASN A 24 -8.66 15.65 7.30
C ASN A 24 -9.58 14.46 6.99
N TYR A 25 -9.08 13.24 7.22
CA TYR A 25 -9.85 12.00 7.11
C TYR A 25 -9.27 10.94 8.05
N VAL A 26 -10.04 9.88 8.28
CA VAL A 26 -9.58 8.76 9.12
C VAL A 26 -8.81 7.74 8.27
N PRO A 27 -7.81 7.05 8.82
CA PRO A 27 -6.99 6.10 8.04
C PRO A 27 -7.72 4.81 7.68
N PHE A 28 -8.71 4.39 8.45
CA PHE A 28 -9.52 3.21 8.16
C PHE A 28 -10.85 3.26 8.89
N VAL A 29 -11.79 2.45 8.42
CA VAL A 29 -13.12 2.26 9.05
C VAL A 29 -13.42 0.76 9.06
N VAL A 30 -13.92 0.26 10.17
CA VAL A 30 -14.35 -1.14 10.29
C VAL A 30 -15.87 -1.19 10.25
N VAL A 31 -16.42 -1.95 9.32
CA VAL A 31 -17.86 -2.16 9.16
C VAL A 31 -18.12 -3.67 9.17
N GLY A 32 -18.67 -4.18 10.25
CA GLY A 32 -18.84 -5.61 10.43
C GLY A 32 -17.48 -6.32 10.38
N ASN A 33 -17.32 -7.23 9.44
CA ASN A 33 -16.07 -7.98 9.23
C ASN A 33 -15.19 -7.39 8.12
N LEU A 34 -15.51 -6.19 7.63
CA LEU A 34 -14.75 -5.54 6.58
C LEU A 34 -13.98 -4.36 7.14
N VAL A 35 -12.72 -4.25 6.73
CA VAL A 35 -11.88 -3.08 7.00
C VAL A 35 -11.73 -2.32 5.69
N HIS A 36 -12.13 -1.05 5.71
CA HIS A 36 -11.94 -0.12 4.59
C HIS A 36 -10.79 0.80 4.93
N ILE A 37 -9.73 0.75 4.15
CA ILE A 37 -8.52 1.54 4.40
C ILE A 37 -8.46 2.69 3.40
N SER A 38 -8.24 3.89 3.91
CA SER A 38 -8.06 5.10 3.09
C SER A 38 -6.84 4.98 2.21
N GLY A 39 -6.84 5.71 1.09
CA GLY A 39 -5.73 5.70 0.15
C GLY A 39 -4.40 6.02 0.79
N GLN A 40 -3.36 5.33 0.36
CA GLN A 40 -1.98 5.54 0.78
C GLN A 40 -1.18 6.06 -0.40
N ILE A 41 -0.18 6.88 -0.12
CA ILE A 41 0.67 7.48 -1.13
C ILE A 41 2.02 6.77 -1.20
N SER A 42 2.69 6.91 -2.34
CA SER A 42 3.98 6.27 -2.62
C SER A 42 5.11 7.04 -1.93
N GLN A 43 5.36 6.74 -0.67
CA GLN A 43 6.46 7.38 0.06
C GLN A 43 7.36 6.35 0.73
N ASN A 44 8.63 6.70 0.84
CA ASN A 44 9.64 5.96 1.58
C ASN A 44 10.34 6.91 2.58
N ALA A 45 11.46 6.47 3.17
CA ALA A 45 12.21 7.29 4.12
C ALA A 45 12.73 8.60 3.51
N ASP A 46 12.93 8.64 2.19
CA ASP A 46 13.46 9.80 1.47
C ASP A 46 12.37 10.74 0.96
N GLY A 47 11.11 10.41 1.15
CA GLY A 47 9.97 11.21 0.72
C GLY A 47 9.09 10.52 -0.31
N LEU A 48 8.35 11.31 -1.09
CA LEU A 48 7.44 10.80 -2.10
C LEU A 48 8.19 10.32 -3.35
N ILE A 49 7.76 9.18 -3.87
CA ILE A 49 8.17 8.71 -5.20
C ILE A 49 7.17 9.29 -6.19
N LYS A 50 7.62 10.24 -7.00
CA LYS A 50 6.77 11.00 -7.93
C LYS A 50 7.22 10.80 -9.36
N GLY A 51 6.27 10.95 -10.27
CA GLY A 51 6.54 10.87 -11.69
C GLY A 51 5.34 10.39 -12.47
N ARG A 52 5.53 10.23 -13.77
CA ARG A 52 4.48 9.80 -14.69
C ARG A 52 5.00 8.64 -15.54
N LEU A 53 4.33 7.49 -15.44
CA LEU A 53 4.66 6.31 -16.22
C LEU A 53 4.51 6.61 -17.72
N GLY A 54 5.48 6.16 -18.51
CA GLY A 54 5.52 6.46 -19.94
C GLY A 54 6.26 7.76 -20.26
N ASP A 55 6.64 8.53 -19.26
CA ASP A 55 7.39 9.77 -19.40
C ASP A 55 8.67 9.70 -18.56
N ASP A 56 8.65 10.25 -17.34
CA ASP A 56 9.84 10.35 -16.49
C ASP A 56 9.95 9.23 -15.45
N LEU A 57 9.02 8.29 -15.43
CA LEU A 57 8.99 7.17 -14.47
C LEU A 57 8.94 5.84 -15.24
N ALA A 58 9.92 4.96 -14.98
CA ALA A 58 9.94 3.63 -15.55
C ALA A 58 9.00 2.67 -14.80
N VAL A 59 8.62 1.55 -15.45
CA VAL A 59 7.73 0.55 -14.85
C VAL A 59 8.27 0.04 -13.52
N GLU A 60 9.56 -0.24 -13.42
CA GLU A 60 10.21 -0.74 -12.20
C GLU A 60 10.10 0.28 -11.05
N GLN A 61 10.24 1.55 -11.36
CA GLN A 61 10.08 2.63 -10.38
C GLN A 61 8.63 2.77 -9.96
N GLY A 62 7.69 2.64 -10.90
CA GLY A 62 6.26 2.62 -10.61
C GLY A 62 5.87 1.45 -9.71
N ALA A 63 6.42 0.26 -9.98
CA ALA A 63 6.18 -0.92 -9.16
C ALA A 63 6.74 -0.74 -7.73
N GLU A 64 7.90 -0.10 -7.59
CA GLU A 64 8.44 0.24 -6.26
C GLU A 64 7.54 1.23 -5.53
N ALA A 65 7.00 2.23 -6.23
CA ALA A 65 6.04 3.17 -5.67
C ALA A 65 4.77 2.44 -5.19
N ALA A 66 4.23 1.53 -5.99
CA ALA A 66 3.07 0.72 -5.62
C ALA A 66 3.37 -0.16 -4.41
N LYS A 67 4.56 -0.74 -4.34
CA LYS A 67 5.01 -1.52 -3.18
C LYS A 67 4.99 -0.68 -1.91
N ARG A 68 5.44 0.57 -1.98
CA ARG A 68 5.41 1.48 -0.80
C ARG A 68 3.98 1.76 -0.36
N CYS A 69 3.06 1.94 -1.30
CA CYS A 69 1.63 2.06 -0.98
C CYS A 69 1.11 0.81 -0.27
N ALA A 70 1.45 -0.36 -0.78
CA ALA A 70 1.03 -1.64 -0.19
C ALA A 70 1.57 -1.82 1.23
N ILE A 71 2.82 -1.46 1.47
CA ILE A 71 3.42 -1.51 2.80
C ILE A 71 2.66 -0.60 3.77
N SER A 72 2.31 0.62 3.34
CA SER A 72 1.52 1.54 4.16
C SER A 72 0.11 1.00 4.42
N LEU A 73 -0.53 0.38 3.41
CA LEU A 73 -1.83 -0.28 3.59
C LEU A 73 -1.74 -1.40 4.63
N LEU A 74 -0.71 -2.22 4.58
CA LEU A 74 -0.50 -3.30 5.55
C LEU A 74 -0.27 -2.76 6.97
N ALA A 75 0.45 -1.64 7.10
CA ALA A 75 0.65 -0.99 8.38
C ALA A 75 -0.68 -0.50 8.97
N GLN A 76 -1.54 0.12 8.16
CA GLN A 76 -2.88 0.53 8.58
C GLN A 76 -3.74 -0.69 8.94
N LEU A 77 -3.68 -1.74 8.15
CA LEU A 77 -4.41 -2.97 8.39
C LEU A 77 -4.01 -3.60 9.73
N LYS A 78 -2.71 -3.65 10.01
CA LYS A 78 -2.20 -4.15 11.28
C LYS A 78 -2.77 -3.35 12.45
N LYS A 79 -2.80 -2.03 12.33
CA LYS A 79 -3.40 -1.15 13.34
C LYS A 79 -4.89 -1.43 13.51
N ALA A 80 -5.63 -1.60 12.42
CA ALA A 80 -7.06 -1.93 12.45
C ALA A 80 -7.33 -3.28 13.13
N CYS A 81 -6.38 -4.21 13.04
CA CYS A 81 -6.46 -5.53 13.67
C CYS A 81 -5.92 -5.55 15.11
N GLY A 82 -5.67 -4.40 15.72
CA GLY A 82 -5.13 -4.34 17.07
C GLY A 82 -3.70 -4.85 17.20
N GLY A 83 -2.94 -4.83 16.12
CA GLY A 83 -1.56 -5.29 16.06
C GLY A 83 -1.38 -6.74 15.63
N ASP A 84 -2.45 -7.45 15.32
CA ASP A 84 -2.41 -8.88 15.00
C ASP A 84 -2.97 -9.15 13.59
N LEU A 85 -2.08 -9.29 12.61
CA LEU A 85 -2.45 -9.57 11.21
C LEU A 85 -3.01 -10.99 11.01
N SER A 86 -2.91 -11.88 12.00
CA SER A 86 -3.52 -13.22 11.89
C SER A 86 -5.05 -13.15 11.84
N ARG A 87 -5.64 -12.02 12.21
CA ARG A 87 -7.08 -11.78 12.12
C ARG A 87 -7.56 -11.54 10.68
N VAL A 88 -6.66 -11.29 9.76
CA VAL A 88 -7.00 -11.06 8.35
C VAL A 88 -7.29 -12.39 7.67
N VAL A 89 -8.48 -12.50 7.07
CA VAL A 89 -8.88 -13.70 6.32
C VAL A 89 -8.40 -13.61 4.88
N ARG A 90 -8.66 -12.49 4.22
CA ARG A 90 -8.23 -12.26 2.83
C ARG A 90 -8.39 -10.80 2.43
N ALA A 91 -7.69 -10.41 1.37
CA ALA A 91 -7.96 -9.16 0.68
C ALA A 91 -9.21 -9.33 -0.19
N VAL A 92 -10.12 -8.37 -0.11
CA VAL A 92 -11.37 -8.40 -0.89
C VAL A 92 -11.20 -7.61 -2.19
N LYS A 93 -10.59 -6.43 -2.10
CA LYS A 93 -10.46 -5.52 -3.24
C LYS A 93 -9.29 -4.58 -3.01
N LEU A 94 -8.52 -4.35 -4.07
CA LEU A 94 -7.52 -3.29 -4.13
C LEU A 94 -7.89 -2.33 -5.26
N VAL A 95 -7.70 -1.03 -5.01
CA VAL A 95 -7.87 0.00 -6.02
C VAL A 95 -6.54 0.73 -6.14
N GLY A 96 -6.01 0.80 -7.36
CA GLY A 96 -4.76 1.50 -7.63
C GLY A 96 -4.96 2.61 -8.65
N PHE A 97 -4.35 3.76 -8.40
CA PHE A 97 -4.33 4.89 -9.33
C PHE A 97 -2.90 5.06 -9.82
N VAL A 98 -2.71 4.88 -11.11
CA VAL A 98 -1.40 4.97 -11.76
C VAL A 98 -1.35 6.26 -12.57
N ASN A 99 -0.45 7.16 -12.20
CA ASN A 99 -0.22 8.38 -12.97
C ASN A 99 0.60 8.03 -14.21
N SER A 100 0.00 8.15 -15.39
CA SER A 100 0.62 7.73 -16.63
C SER A 100 0.24 8.63 -17.80
N THR A 101 1.03 8.53 -18.89
CA THR A 101 0.68 9.15 -20.16
C THR A 101 -0.53 8.46 -20.78
N ALA A 102 -1.17 9.11 -21.75
CA ALA A 102 -2.37 8.58 -22.37
C ALA A 102 -2.13 7.28 -23.16
N ASP A 103 -0.90 7.08 -23.63
CA ASP A 103 -0.51 5.90 -24.43
C ASP A 103 0.16 4.78 -23.60
N PHE A 104 0.34 4.99 -22.30
CA PHE A 104 0.90 3.96 -21.42
C PHE A 104 -0.13 2.85 -21.18
N THR A 105 0.29 1.60 -21.32
CA THR A 105 -0.61 0.44 -21.23
C THR A 105 -0.14 -0.64 -20.25
N ASP A 106 0.97 -0.41 -19.53
CA ASP A 106 1.56 -1.41 -18.63
C ASP A 106 1.15 -1.22 -17.16
N GLN A 107 0.00 -0.60 -16.90
CA GLN A 107 -0.50 -0.44 -15.53
C GLN A 107 -0.51 -1.75 -14.73
N PRO A 108 -0.92 -2.92 -15.30
CA PRO A 108 -0.89 -4.17 -14.54
C PRO A 108 0.50 -4.61 -14.07
N LYS A 109 1.56 -4.11 -14.68
CA LYS A 109 2.93 -4.40 -14.27
C LYS A 109 3.39 -3.53 -13.09
N VAL A 110 2.65 -2.45 -12.82
CA VAL A 110 2.93 -1.52 -11.72
C VAL A 110 2.23 -1.99 -10.43
N ILE A 111 0.98 -2.38 -10.52
CA ILE A 111 0.15 -2.79 -9.38
C ILE A 111 0.38 -4.25 -8.98
#